data_a4f752bc13f127c003091d780cede538
#
_entry.id   a4f752bc13f127c003091d780cede538
#
_cell.length_a   1.000
_cell.length_b   1.000
_cell.length_c   1.000
_cell.angle_alpha   90.00
_cell.angle_beta   90.00
_cell.angle_gamma   90.00
#
_symmetry.space_group_name_H-M   'P 1'
#
loop_
_entity.id
_entity.type
_entity.pdbx_description
1 polymer ?
#
loop_
_entity_poly.entity_id
_entity_poly.type
_entity_poly.pdbx_seq_one_letter_code
_entity_poly.pdbx_strand_id
1 'polypeptide(L)'
;MKEIDANKHAWGQISEDHYHHYKKALLEGWHHFNRYIQAEIGDLRGKRIIHLQCNTGADTLLLAKLGESAVGVDLVPDNVRYAQKLAGDLGVDNVTFIEADIMTFKENHHEKYDVIFVSEGAIGWLPDLKKWGETVRHLLKDDGFFYIFDSHPIFLMFDTKKLRDGVTEIKYPYFDKTPDVDDSIGGYATEARRGVQAYFWMYTVSDIINALASAGLRMEYFHEFRENFFDAGGLASVGDGLFNYGFNGNQFPMSFSLKASVV
;
A
#
# COMPACT_ATOMS: atom_id res chain seq x y z
N MET A 1 10.37 -5.97 16.96
CA MET A 1 9.54 -7.15 17.26
C MET A 1 9.85 -8.21 16.23
N LYS A 2 9.83 -9.48 16.61
CA LYS A 2 10.24 -10.62 15.74
C LYS A 2 9.52 -10.63 14.38
N GLU A 3 8.23 -10.28 14.37
CA GLU A 3 7.39 -10.27 13.16
C GLU A 3 7.80 -9.16 12.18
N ILE A 4 8.13 -7.98 12.69
CA ILE A 4 8.60 -6.85 11.87
C ILE A 4 9.96 -7.18 11.24
N ASP A 5 10.88 -7.79 12.03
CA ASP A 5 12.20 -8.21 11.52
C ASP A 5 12.06 -9.29 10.45
N ALA A 6 11.11 -10.23 10.64
CA ALA A 6 10.82 -11.26 9.64
C ALA A 6 10.27 -10.62 8.34
N ASN A 7 9.32 -9.68 8.45
CA ASN A 7 8.79 -8.96 7.29
C ASN A 7 9.88 -8.14 6.58
N LYS A 8 10.73 -7.43 7.35
CA LYS A 8 11.89 -6.71 6.81
C LYS A 8 12.81 -7.64 6.01
N HIS A 9 13.13 -8.81 6.56
CA HIS A 9 13.94 -9.81 5.88
C HIS A 9 13.25 -10.36 4.62
N ALA A 10 11.98 -10.74 4.74
CA ALA A 10 11.23 -11.34 3.64
C ALA A 10 11.11 -10.39 2.44
N TRP A 11 10.68 -9.16 2.67
CA TRP A 11 10.56 -8.15 1.61
C TRP A 11 11.92 -7.81 0.97
N GLY A 12 13.01 -7.82 1.74
CA GLY A 12 14.37 -7.64 1.22
C GLY A 12 14.78 -8.68 0.18
N GLN A 13 14.23 -9.91 0.27
CA GLN A 13 14.55 -10.98 -0.69
C GLN A 13 13.97 -10.77 -2.09
N ILE A 14 12.98 -9.88 -2.24
CA ILE A 14 12.27 -9.61 -3.51
C ILE A 14 12.40 -8.15 -3.99
N SER A 15 13.15 -7.32 -3.27
CA SER A 15 13.33 -5.91 -3.62
C SER A 15 13.90 -5.70 -5.02
N GLU A 16 14.87 -6.53 -5.44
CA GLU A 16 15.47 -6.46 -6.77
C GLU A 16 14.49 -6.81 -7.88
N ASP A 17 13.68 -7.86 -7.66
CA ASP A 17 12.63 -8.27 -8.60
C ASP A 17 11.63 -7.13 -8.79
N HIS A 18 11.19 -6.48 -7.69
CA HIS A 18 10.30 -5.32 -7.72
C HIS A 18 10.91 -4.13 -8.47
N TYR A 19 12.19 -3.82 -8.22
CA TYR A 19 12.89 -2.76 -8.95
C TYR A 19 12.87 -3.01 -10.46
N HIS A 20 13.24 -4.21 -10.91
CA HIS A 20 13.27 -4.53 -12.34
C HIS A 20 11.88 -4.49 -12.97
N HIS A 21 10.88 -5.02 -12.28
CA HIS A 21 9.48 -4.98 -12.70
C HIS A 21 9.00 -3.55 -12.90
N TYR A 22 9.11 -2.71 -11.87
CA TYR A 22 8.63 -1.34 -11.91
C TYR A 22 9.45 -0.43 -12.83
N LYS A 23 10.77 -0.66 -12.93
CA LYS A 23 11.57 0.08 -13.92
C LYS A 23 11.05 -0.15 -15.34
N LYS A 24 10.81 -1.41 -15.69
CA LYS A 24 10.22 -1.75 -17.00
C LYS A 24 8.83 -1.12 -17.14
N ALA A 25 7.98 -1.29 -16.15
CA ALA A 25 6.62 -0.79 -16.13
C ALA A 25 6.50 0.73 -16.35
N LEU A 26 7.36 1.50 -15.68
CA LEU A 26 7.40 2.95 -15.78
C LEU A 26 7.98 3.42 -17.11
N LEU A 27 9.01 2.74 -17.65
CA LEU A 27 9.59 3.05 -18.95
C LEU A 27 8.65 2.74 -20.12
N GLU A 28 7.90 1.66 -20.03
CA GLU A 28 6.90 1.24 -21.02
C GLU A 28 5.53 1.93 -20.83
N GLY A 29 5.34 2.69 -19.74
CA GLY A 29 4.16 3.52 -19.50
C GLY A 29 2.91 2.76 -19.05
N TRP A 30 3.04 1.49 -18.65
CA TRP A 30 1.88 0.71 -18.16
C TRP A 30 1.73 0.70 -16.63
N HIS A 31 2.70 1.25 -15.85
CA HIS A 31 2.50 1.55 -14.45
C HIS A 31 2.07 3.01 -14.27
N HIS A 32 0.86 3.20 -13.80
CA HIS A 32 0.23 4.48 -13.51
C HIS A 32 -0.85 4.29 -12.43
N PHE A 33 -1.27 5.36 -11.79
CA PHE A 33 -2.41 5.28 -10.90
C PHE A 33 -3.67 4.87 -11.65
N ASN A 34 -4.42 3.92 -11.08
CA ASN A 34 -5.69 3.50 -11.64
C ASN A 34 -6.73 4.64 -11.62
N ARG A 35 -7.84 4.48 -12.36
CA ARG A 35 -8.89 5.51 -12.52
C ARG A 35 -9.48 6.00 -11.21
N TYR A 36 -9.52 5.16 -10.17
CA TYR A 36 -10.07 5.53 -8.87
C TYR A 36 -9.13 6.49 -8.15
N ILE A 37 -7.85 6.16 -8.04
CA ILE A 37 -6.84 7.05 -7.47
C ILE A 37 -6.79 8.36 -8.25
N GLN A 38 -6.78 8.32 -9.60
CA GLN A 38 -6.74 9.52 -10.43
C GLN A 38 -7.95 10.45 -10.21
N ALA A 39 -9.16 9.87 -10.02
CA ALA A 39 -10.37 10.65 -9.79
C ALA A 39 -10.43 11.27 -8.39
N GLU A 40 -9.81 10.64 -7.39
CA GLU A 40 -10.00 10.96 -5.98
C GLU A 40 -8.86 11.78 -5.36
N ILE A 41 -7.62 11.61 -5.86
CA ILE A 41 -6.44 12.23 -5.23
C ILE A 41 -6.41 13.75 -5.39
N GLY A 42 -7.08 14.27 -6.42
CA GLY A 42 -7.18 15.69 -6.68
C GLY A 42 -5.91 16.32 -7.26
N ASP A 43 -5.81 17.65 -7.15
CA ASP A 43 -4.65 18.42 -7.65
C ASP A 43 -3.51 18.40 -6.62
N LEU A 44 -2.39 17.83 -7.02
CA LEU A 44 -1.18 17.71 -6.18
C LEU A 44 -0.12 18.80 -6.48
N ARG A 45 -0.34 19.71 -7.44
CA ARG A 45 0.63 20.76 -7.78
C ARG A 45 0.96 21.64 -6.58
N GLY A 46 2.26 21.83 -6.33
CA GLY A 46 2.75 22.58 -5.16
C GLY A 46 2.57 21.89 -3.82
N LYS A 47 2.20 20.61 -3.80
CA LYS A 47 2.05 19.82 -2.58
C LYS A 47 3.31 19.03 -2.26
N ARG A 48 3.73 19.05 -0.99
CA ARG A 48 4.73 18.14 -0.45
C ARG A 48 4.03 16.86 -0.01
N ILE A 49 4.46 15.73 -0.55
CA ILE A 49 3.78 14.45 -0.39
C ILE A 49 4.70 13.48 0.36
N ILE A 50 4.14 12.69 1.27
CA ILE A 50 4.85 11.53 1.83
C ILE A 50 4.08 10.25 1.52
N HIS A 51 4.78 9.26 1.00
CA HIS A 51 4.26 7.93 0.70
C HIS A 51 4.79 6.93 1.74
N LEU A 52 3.90 6.39 2.56
CA LEU A 52 4.24 5.43 3.60
C LEU A 52 4.22 4.01 3.05
N GLN A 53 5.18 3.19 3.48
CA GLN A 53 5.38 1.80 3.03
C GLN A 53 5.55 1.73 1.49
N CYS A 54 6.47 2.54 0.99
CA CYS A 54 6.58 2.86 -0.44
C CYS A 54 7.22 1.76 -1.29
N ASN A 55 7.63 0.62 -0.71
CA ASN A 55 8.34 -0.44 -1.43
C ASN A 55 9.56 0.13 -2.21
N THR A 56 9.76 -0.28 -3.45
CA THR A 56 10.81 0.25 -4.34
C THR A 56 10.44 1.56 -5.04
N GLY A 57 9.44 2.29 -4.53
CA GLY A 57 9.19 3.69 -4.81
C GLY A 57 8.47 4.02 -6.12
N ALA A 58 7.90 3.06 -6.84
CA ALA A 58 7.28 3.31 -8.15
C ALA A 58 6.17 4.38 -8.06
N ASP A 59 5.22 4.21 -7.13
CA ASP A 59 4.16 5.20 -6.91
C ASP A 59 4.70 6.52 -6.34
N THR A 60 5.77 6.47 -5.53
CA THR A 60 6.41 7.69 -5.04
C THR A 60 6.95 8.54 -6.18
N LEU A 61 7.49 7.91 -7.23
CA LEU A 61 7.94 8.63 -8.43
C LEU A 61 6.78 9.22 -9.24
N LEU A 62 5.63 8.55 -9.28
CA LEU A 62 4.41 9.12 -9.88
C LEU A 62 3.93 10.33 -9.08
N LEU A 63 3.93 10.25 -7.75
CA LEU A 63 3.58 11.37 -6.86
C LEU A 63 4.55 12.55 -7.02
N ALA A 64 5.85 12.29 -7.12
CA ALA A 64 6.85 13.34 -7.34
C ALA A 64 6.63 14.11 -8.66
N LYS A 65 6.18 13.42 -9.71
CA LYS A 65 5.84 14.06 -11.01
C LYS A 65 4.56 14.91 -10.93
N LEU A 66 3.66 14.63 -10.00
CA LEU A 66 2.40 15.35 -9.83
C LEU A 66 2.49 16.47 -8.79
N GLY A 67 3.35 16.32 -7.79
CA GLY A 67 3.52 17.26 -6.68
C GLY A 67 4.73 18.20 -6.83
N GLU A 68 4.97 18.99 -5.79
CA GLU A 68 6.21 19.76 -5.65
C GLU A 68 7.39 18.84 -5.34
N SER A 69 7.20 17.92 -4.40
CA SER A 69 8.17 16.91 -4.00
C SER A 69 7.49 15.71 -3.35
N ALA A 70 8.17 14.56 -3.37
CA ALA A 70 7.70 13.37 -2.68
C ALA A 70 8.80 12.78 -1.78
N VAL A 71 8.37 12.20 -0.66
CA VAL A 71 9.20 11.41 0.26
C VAL A 71 8.61 10.02 0.33
N GLY A 72 9.40 8.98 0.01
CA GLY A 72 9.01 7.59 0.23
C GLY A 72 9.62 7.07 1.54
N VAL A 73 8.84 6.36 2.33
CA VAL A 73 9.30 5.72 3.57
C VAL A 73 9.06 4.23 3.50
N ASP A 74 10.09 3.43 3.74
CA ASP A 74 9.98 1.98 3.81
C ASP A 74 10.86 1.40 4.91
N LEU A 75 10.44 0.28 5.49
CA LEU A 75 11.15 -0.43 6.53
C LEU A 75 12.42 -1.12 6.01
N VAL A 76 12.40 -1.52 4.73
CA VAL A 76 13.38 -2.42 4.12
C VAL A 76 14.51 -1.63 3.45
N PRO A 77 15.79 -1.76 3.91
CA PRO A 77 16.91 -0.99 3.35
C PRO A 77 17.10 -1.25 1.85
N ASP A 78 16.89 -2.49 1.40
CA ASP A 78 17.00 -2.82 -0.02
C ASP A 78 15.89 -2.18 -0.86
N ASN A 79 14.66 -2.07 -0.35
CA ASN A 79 13.60 -1.32 -1.01
C ASN A 79 14.01 0.16 -1.20
N VAL A 80 14.51 0.80 -0.14
CA VAL A 80 14.98 2.19 -0.17
C VAL A 80 16.14 2.37 -1.15
N ARG A 81 17.11 1.46 -1.13
CA ARG A 81 18.24 1.48 -2.06
C ARG A 81 17.80 1.37 -3.51
N TYR A 82 16.87 0.45 -3.79
CA TYR A 82 16.33 0.28 -5.13
C TYR A 82 15.39 1.42 -5.56
N ALA A 83 14.66 2.03 -4.62
CA ALA A 83 13.86 3.22 -4.88
C ALA A 83 14.73 4.42 -5.30
N GLN A 84 15.84 4.65 -4.59
CA GLN A 84 16.83 5.67 -4.97
C GLN A 84 17.44 5.40 -6.34
N LYS A 85 17.77 4.12 -6.61
CA LYS A 85 18.29 3.70 -7.91
C LYS A 85 17.26 3.93 -9.03
N LEU A 86 15.99 3.59 -8.79
CA LEU A 86 14.89 3.77 -9.73
C LEU A 86 14.67 5.25 -10.06
N ALA A 87 14.72 6.13 -9.06
CA ALA A 87 14.66 7.57 -9.24
C ALA A 87 15.80 8.10 -10.15
N GLY A 88 17.04 7.67 -9.87
CA GLY A 88 18.19 8.02 -10.70
C GLY A 88 18.08 7.52 -12.14
N ASP A 89 17.63 6.27 -12.33
CA ASP A 89 17.46 5.67 -13.67
C ASP A 89 16.40 6.37 -14.52
N LEU A 90 15.40 6.98 -13.87
CA LEU A 90 14.28 7.68 -14.52
C LEU A 90 14.43 9.21 -14.51
N GLY A 91 15.52 9.73 -13.93
CA GLY A 91 15.80 11.16 -13.88
C GLY A 91 14.78 11.97 -13.07
N VAL A 92 14.25 11.39 -11.97
CA VAL A 92 13.34 12.08 -11.04
C VAL A 92 14.16 12.56 -9.85
N ASP A 93 14.31 13.87 -9.69
CA ASP A 93 15.21 14.51 -8.72
C ASP A 93 14.48 15.18 -7.53
N ASN A 94 13.18 15.42 -7.64
CA ASN A 94 12.35 15.98 -6.55
C ASN A 94 11.76 14.90 -5.62
N VAL A 95 12.49 13.82 -5.39
CA VAL A 95 12.11 12.69 -4.55
C VAL A 95 13.23 12.31 -3.60
N THR A 96 12.87 11.91 -2.38
CA THR A 96 13.79 11.32 -1.40
C THR A 96 13.20 10.06 -0.80
N PHE A 97 14.07 9.16 -0.32
CA PHE A 97 13.63 7.91 0.30
C PHE A 97 14.30 7.73 1.66
N ILE A 98 13.52 7.30 2.66
CA ILE A 98 13.92 7.15 4.04
C ILE A 98 13.69 5.70 4.48
N GLU A 99 14.75 5.04 4.99
CA GLU A 99 14.60 3.78 5.71
C GLU A 99 14.08 4.06 7.12
N ALA A 100 12.87 3.61 7.44
CA ALA A 100 12.31 3.74 8.78
C ALA A 100 11.17 2.75 9.04
N ASP A 101 11.04 2.36 10.30
CA ASP A 101 9.85 1.68 10.81
C ASP A 101 8.75 2.71 11.07
N ILE A 102 7.64 2.59 10.37
CA ILE A 102 6.51 3.51 10.48
C ILE A 102 5.88 3.50 11.89
N MET A 103 6.08 2.43 12.66
CA MET A 103 5.58 2.33 14.04
C MET A 103 6.27 3.29 15.01
N THR A 104 7.50 3.71 14.70
CA THR A 104 8.32 4.63 15.50
C THR A 104 8.75 5.88 14.75
N PHE A 105 8.39 6.01 13.48
CA PHE A 105 8.85 7.08 12.61
C PHE A 105 8.58 8.49 13.15
N LYS A 106 7.41 8.70 13.77
CA LYS A 106 7.03 9.97 14.40
C LYS A 106 7.95 10.44 15.52
N GLU A 107 8.73 9.54 16.11
CA GLU A 107 9.63 9.86 17.22
C GLU A 107 10.86 10.67 16.76
N ASN A 108 11.28 10.48 15.49
CA ASN A 108 12.49 11.05 14.93
C ASN A 108 12.26 11.91 13.67
N HIS A 109 11.02 11.97 13.17
CA HIS A 109 10.66 12.74 11.98
C HIS A 109 9.57 13.76 12.31
N HIS A 110 9.86 15.04 12.12
CA HIS A 110 9.00 16.14 12.56
C HIS A 110 8.50 17.02 11.41
N GLU A 111 8.90 16.71 10.18
CA GLU A 111 8.39 17.41 9.00
C GLU A 111 6.92 17.10 8.77
N LYS A 112 6.21 18.08 8.21
CA LYS A 112 4.78 17.99 7.88
C LYS A 112 4.57 18.01 6.38
N TYR A 113 3.54 17.32 5.94
CA TYR A 113 3.21 17.13 4.53
C TYR A 113 1.79 17.57 4.24
N ASP A 114 1.57 18.06 3.01
CA ASP A 114 0.24 18.42 2.52
C ASP A 114 -0.59 17.16 2.25
N VAL A 115 0.08 16.08 1.83
CA VAL A 115 -0.56 14.82 1.48
C VAL A 115 0.22 13.66 2.08
N ILE A 116 -0.50 12.78 2.76
CA ILE A 116 0.02 11.46 3.12
C ILE A 116 -0.68 10.44 2.25
N PHE A 117 0.11 9.66 1.53
CA PHE A 117 -0.36 8.66 0.59
C PHE A 117 0.04 7.25 1.05
N VAL A 118 -0.88 6.30 0.91
CA VAL A 118 -0.64 4.88 1.12
C VAL A 118 -1.28 4.11 -0.03
N SER A 119 -0.54 3.23 -0.69
CA SER A 119 -1.05 2.41 -1.78
C SER A 119 -0.77 0.94 -1.58
N GLU A 120 -1.70 0.21 -1.99
CA GLU A 120 -1.78 -1.11 -2.60
C GLU A 120 -1.11 -2.23 -1.78
N GLY A 121 -1.85 -2.73 -0.78
CA GLY A 121 -1.45 -3.89 0.01
C GLY A 121 -0.55 -3.56 1.20
N ALA A 122 -0.63 -2.34 1.73
CA ALA A 122 0.32 -1.83 2.71
C ALA A 122 -0.06 -2.13 4.17
N ILE A 123 -1.32 -1.92 4.57
CA ILE A 123 -1.68 -1.91 5.99
C ILE A 123 -1.65 -3.30 6.65
N GLY A 124 -1.84 -4.36 5.89
CA GLY A 124 -1.78 -5.73 6.40
C GLY A 124 -0.37 -6.16 6.86
N TRP A 125 0.68 -5.41 6.51
CA TRP A 125 2.04 -5.66 6.97
C TRP A 125 2.38 -4.97 8.29
N LEU A 126 1.46 -4.20 8.86
CA LEU A 126 1.63 -3.44 10.09
C LEU A 126 1.00 -4.16 11.29
N PRO A 127 1.71 -4.29 12.41
CA PRO A 127 1.19 -4.98 13.59
C PRO A 127 0.22 -4.14 14.44
N ASP A 128 0.17 -2.81 14.22
CA ASP A 128 -0.57 -1.88 15.09
C ASP A 128 -1.08 -0.66 14.30
N LEU A 129 -2.34 -0.72 13.86
CA LEU A 129 -2.97 0.40 13.13
C LEU A 129 -3.19 1.64 14.00
N LYS A 130 -3.26 1.51 15.33
CA LYS A 130 -3.38 2.68 16.19
C LYS A 130 -2.11 3.53 16.12
N LYS A 131 -0.94 2.92 16.27
CA LYS A 131 0.35 3.60 16.12
C LYS A 131 0.52 4.18 14.72
N TRP A 132 0.09 3.44 13.69
CA TRP A 132 0.10 3.92 12.32
C TRP A 132 -0.79 5.17 12.15
N GLY A 133 -2.02 5.17 12.66
CA GLY A 133 -2.90 6.33 12.64
C GLY A 133 -2.31 7.55 13.36
N GLU A 134 -1.65 7.33 14.52
CA GLU A 134 -0.93 8.39 15.24
C GLU A 134 0.25 8.95 14.42
N THR A 135 0.96 8.11 13.66
CA THR A 135 2.03 8.55 12.75
C THR A 135 1.46 9.35 11.58
N VAL A 136 0.36 8.90 10.98
CA VAL A 136 -0.36 9.66 9.94
C VAL A 136 -0.73 11.05 10.44
N ARG A 137 -1.40 11.16 11.63
CA ARG A 137 -1.76 12.46 12.20
C ARG A 137 -0.56 13.35 12.50
N HIS A 138 0.52 12.73 13.00
CA HIS A 138 1.75 13.45 13.31
C HIS A 138 2.38 14.10 12.08
N LEU A 139 2.38 13.42 10.94
CA LEU A 139 3.00 13.87 9.69
C LEU A 139 2.13 14.83 8.89
N LEU A 140 0.82 14.87 9.14
CA LEU A 140 -0.12 15.66 8.36
C LEU A 140 -0.14 17.12 8.81
N LYS A 141 -0.09 18.08 7.86
CA LYS A 141 -0.42 19.48 8.08
C LYS A 141 -1.90 19.64 8.45
N ASP A 142 -2.27 20.72 9.12
CA ASP A 142 -3.65 20.95 9.55
C ASP A 142 -4.62 21.17 8.36
N ASP A 143 -4.13 21.66 7.23
CA ASP A 143 -4.86 21.84 5.97
C ASP A 143 -4.57 20.71 4.95
N GLY A 144 -3.84 19.67 5.35
CA GLY A 144 -3.51 18.53 4.53
C GLY A 144 -4.56 17.42 4.56
N PHE A 145 -4.36 16.40 3.73
CA PHE A 145 -5.20 15.21 3.73
C PHE A 145 -4.39 13.91 3.67
N PHE A 146 -4.96 12.88 4.26
CA PHE A 146 -4.53 11.49 4.13
C PHE A 146 -5.37 10.79 3.06
N TYR A 147 -4.73 9.98 2.23
CA TYR A 147 -5.39 9.13 1.23
C TYR A 147 -4.76 7.74 1.23
N ILE A 148 -5.61 6.72 1.18
CA ILE A 148 -5.22 5.32 1.01
C ILE A 148 -6.10 4.65 -0.04
N PHE A 149 -5.47 3.78 -0.86
CA PHE A 149 -6.12 2.81 -1.72
C PHE A 149 -5.51 1.43 -1.44
N ASP A 150 -6.32 0.48 -0.96
CA ASP A 150 -5.81 -0.83 -0.52
C ASP A 150 -6.82 -1.96 -0.73
N SER A 151 -6.39 -3.20 -0.56
CA SER A 151 -7.25 -4.39 -0.63
C SER A 151 -8.32 -4.35 0.44
N HIS A 152 -9.56 -4.68 0.03
CA HIS A 152 -10.68 -4.66 0.95
C HIS A 152 -10.63 -5.84 1.93
N PRO A 153 -10.85 -5.61 3.24
CA PRO A 153 -10.85 -6.66 4.26
C PRO A 153 -11.75 -7.85 3.95
N ILE A 154 -12.90 -7.64 3.29
CA ILE A 154 -13.77 -8.74 2.87
C ILE A 154 -13.10 -9.60 1.80
N PHE A 155 -12.43 -9.01 0.82
CA PHE A 155 -11.70 -9.76 -0.19
C PHE A 155 -10.57 -10.61 0.42
N LEU A 156 -9.84 -10.02 1.37
CA LEU A 156 -8.74 -10.68 2.05
C LEU A 156 -9.16 -11.88 2.90
N MET A 157 -10.45 -12.00 3.30
CA MET A 157 -10.95 -13.16 4.05
C MET A 157 -10.89 -14.48 3.27
N PHE A 158 -11.00 -14.40 1.94
CA PHE A 158 -11.23 -15.59 1.13
C PHE A 158 -9.92 -16.31 0.77
N ASP A 159 -10.02 -17.62 0.59
CA ASP A 159 -8.97 -18.39 -0.08
C ASP A 159 -8.96 -18.04 -1.58
N THR A 160 -7.94 -17.33 -2.02
CA THR A 160 -7.82 -16.89 -3.43
C THR A 160 -7.70 -18.06 -4.40
N LYS A 161 -7.17 -19.23 -3.95
CA LYS A 161 -7.13 -20.44 -4.77
C LYS A 161 -8.53 -21.02 -5.00
N LYS A 162 -9.39 -20.96 -3.99
CA LYS A 162 -10.79 -21.37 -4.08
C LYS A 162 -11.63 -20.36 -4.87
N LEU A 163 -11.38 -19.07 -4.67
CA LEU A 163 -12.02 -18.02 -5.46
C LEU A 163 -11.78 -18.19 -6.96
N ARG A 164 -10.58 -18.61 -7.37
CA ARG A 164 -10.28 -18.92 -8.77
C ARG A 164 -11.28 -19.91 -9.39
N ASP A 165 -11.69 -20.90 -8.60
CA ASP A 165 -12.66 -21.92 -9.00
C ASP A 165 -14.12 -21.49 -8.78
N GLY A 166 -14.37 -20.21 -8.44
CA GLY A 166 -15.70 -19.68 -8.18
C GLY A 166 -16.28 -20.06 -6.81
N VAL A 167 -15.44 -20.56 -5.88
CA VAL A 167 -15.86 -20.98 -4.54
C VAL A 167 -15.47 -19.93 -3.51
N THR A 168 -16.45 -19.34 -2.83
CA THR A 168 -16.24 -18.41 -1.71
C THR A 168 -16.05 -19.19 -0.42
N GLU A 169 -14.81 -19.47 -0.06
CA GLU A 169 -14.43 -20.13 1.19
C GLU A 169 -13.62 -19.16 2.06
N ILE A 170 -14.06 -18.98 3.30
CA ILE A 170 -13.35 -18.15 4.28
C ILE A 170 -12.13 -18.92 4.76
N LYS A 171 -10.94 -18.42 4.45
CA LYS A 171 -9.66 -18.91 4.96
C LYS A 171 -9.18 -18.11 6.16
N TYR A 172 -9.40 -16.80 6.12
CA TYR A 172 -8.97 -15.85 7.15
C TYR A 172 -10.20 -15.21 7.79
N PRO A 173 -10.62 -15.66 8.98
CA PRO A 173 -11.84 -15.13 9.62
C PRO A 173 -11.74 -13.62 9.89
N TYR A 174 -12.76 -12.87 9.52
CA TYR A 174 -12.79 -11.40 9.51
C TYR A 174 -12.43 -10.75 10.87
N PHE A 175 -12.75 -11.40 11.97
CA PHE A 175 -12.51 -10.89 13.32
C PHE A 175 -11.29 -11.51 13.99
N ASP A 176 -10.58 -12.41 13.33
CA ASP A 176 -9.34 -12.97 13.87
C ASP A 176 -8.23 -11.92 13.79
N LYS A 177 -7.55 -11.69 14.92
CA LYS A 177 -6.44 -10.75 15.03
C LYS A 177 -5.09 -11.45 15.08
N THR A 178 -5.07 -12.77 14.96
CA THR A 178 -3.84 -13.53 14.85
C THR A 178 -3.23 -13.26 13.47
N PRO A 179 -1.95 -12.85 13.38
CA PRO A 179 -1.35 -12.68 12.07
C PRO A 179 -1.26 -14.01 11.31
N ASP A 180 -1.57 -13.97 10.03
CA ASP A 180 -1.24 -15.08 9.14
C ASP A 180 0.27 -15.20 8.98
N VAL A 181 0.76 -16.43 8.95
CA VAL A 181 2.19 -16.72 8.79
C VAL A 181 2.40 -17.47 7.49
N ASP A 182 3.00 -16.79 6.53
CA ASP A 182 3.38 -17.42 5.27
C ASP A 182 4.84 -17.87 5.34
N ASP A 183 5.13 -19.09 4.92
CA ASP A 183 6.48 -19.66 4.90
C ASP A 183 7.26 -19.29 3.62
N SER A 184 6.66 -18.49 2.75
CA SER A 184 7.30 -18.01 1.54
C SER A 184 6.75 -16.67 1.11
N ILE A 185 7.65 -15.78 0.63
CA ILE A 185 7.27 -14.54 -0.01
C ILE A 185 7.49 -14.61 -1.51
N GLY A 186 6.63 -13.98 -2.26
CA GLY A 186 6.70 -13.78 -3.70
C GLY A 186 5.62 -12.79 -4.05
N GLY A 187 5.51 -12.42 -5.29
CA GLY A 187 4.50 -11.42 -5.62
C GLY A 187 4.24 -11.31 -7.11
N TYR A 188 3.57 -10.26 -7.47
CA TYR A 188 3.22 -9.89 -8.83
C TYR A 188 4.45 -9.46 -9.67
N ALA A 189 5.55 -9.11 -9.03
CA ALA A 189 6.79 -8.70 -9.72
C ALA A 189 7.64 -9.87 -10.20
N THR A 190 7.46 -11.07 -9.65
CA THR A 190 8.20 -12.29 -10.01
C THR A 190 7.38 -13.53 -9.73
N GLU A 191 7.53 -14.55 -10.57
CA GLU A 191 6.95 -15.88 -10.31
C GLU A 191 7.74 -16.66 -9.26
N ALA A 192 8.98 -16.26 -9.00
CA ALA A 192 9.84 -16.92 -8.03
C ALA A 192 9.37 -16.62 -6.60
N ARG A 193 9.22 -17.66 -5.79
CA ARG A 193 8.96 -17.54 -4.35
C ARG A 193 10.24 -17.79 -3.56
N ARG A 194 10.40 -17.05 -2.47
CA ARG A 194 11.52 -17.20 -1.52
C ARG A 194 10.99 -17.87 -0.25
N GLY A 195 11.64 -18.94 0.21
CA GLY A 195 11.26 -19.68 1.41
C GLY A 195 11.70 -18.94 2.68
N VAL A 196 10.97 -17.90 3.04
CA VAL A 196 11.19 -17.08 4.24
C VAL A 196 9.85 -16.74 4.87
N GLN A 197 9.82 -16.64 6.20
CA GLN A 197 8.59 -16.30 6.93
C GLN A 197 8.22 -14.84 6.75
N ALA A 198 6.92 -14.61 6.54
CA ALA A 198 6.31 -13.30 6.54
C ALA A 198 5.01 -13.33 7.36
N TYR A 199 4.67 -12.20 7.97
CA TYR A 199 3.50 -12.04 8.85
C TYR A 199 2.56 -10.99 8.25
N PHE A 200 1.28 -11.34 8.13
CA PHE A 200 0.25 -10.47 7.58
C PHE A 200 -0.94 -10.39 8.55
N TRP A 201 -1.36 -9.19 8.92
CA TRP A 201 -2.48 -8.94 9.82
C TRP A 201 -3.76 -8.66 9.05
N MET A 202 -4.83 -9.33 9.47
CA MET A 202 -6.17 -9.06 8.97
C MET A 202 -6.83 -7.96 9.81
N TYR A 203 -7.24 -6.90 9.15
CA TYR A 203 -7.95 -5.80 9.77
C TYR A 203 -9.38 -5.73 9.26
N THR A 204 -10.32 -5.39 10.14
CA THR A 204 -11.68 -5.07 9.73
C THR A 204 -11.76 -3.63 9.20
N VAL A 205 -12.81 -3.31 8.45
CA VAL A 205 -13.08 -1.92 8.04
C VAL A 205 -13.16 -1.00 9.27
N SER A 206 -13.76 -1.47 10.37
CA SER A 206 -13.84 -0.68 11.60
C SER A 206 -12.49 -0.46 12.28
N ASP A 207 -11.54 -1.40 12.20
CA ASP A 207 -10.19 -1.16 12.73
C ASP A 207 -9.49 -0.02 11.98
N ILE A 208 -9.60 -0.01 10.65
CA ILE A 208 -8.99 1.01 9.79
C ILE A 208 -9.58 2.39 10.10
N ILE A 209 -10.91 2.49 10.10
CA ILE A 209 -11.61 3.76 10.38
C ILE A 209 -11.29 4.27 11.79
N ASN A 210 -11.38 3.39 12.79
CA ASN A 210 -11.17 3.77 14.19
C ASN A 210 -9.71 4.13 14.49
N ALA A 211 -8.73 3.55 13.79
CA ALA A 211 -7.33 3.94 13.94
C ALA A 211 -7.10 5.40 13.56
N LEU A 212 -7.66 5.85 12.44
CA LEU A 212 -7.58 7.23 11.98
C LEU A 212 -8.42 8.18 12.85
N ALA A 213 -9.66 7.81 13.16
CA ALA A 213 -10.56 8.61 13.99
C ALA A 213 -9.99 8.83 15.40
N SER A 214 -9.42 7.78 16.02
CA SER A 214 -8.79 7.87 17.35
C SER A 214 -7.54 8.75 17.37
N ALA A 215 -6.89 8.93 16.22
CA ALA A 215 -5.76 9.84 16.05
C ALA A 215 -6.19 11.30 15.80
N GLY A 216 -7.48 11.61 15.76
CA GLY A 216 -7.99 12.97 15.51
C GLY A 216 -8.11 13.32 14.01
N LEU A 217 -8.35 12.31 13.18
CA LEU A 217 -8.66 12.49 11.76
C LEU A 217 -10.15 12.30 11.52
N ARG A 218 -10.73 13.17 10.70
CA ARG A 218 -12.10 13.07 10.22
C ARG A 218 -12.11 12.44 8.84
N MET A 219 -12.80 11.33 8.70
CA MET A 219 -13.01 10.69 7.40
C MET A 219 -13.89 11.58 6.52
N GLU A 220 -13.45 11.87 5.31
CA GLU A 220 -14.22 12.57 4.29
C GLU A 220 -15.10 11.59 3.52
N TYR A 221 -14.53 10.45 3.14
CA TYR A 221 -15.24 9.33 2.52
C TYR A 221 -14.51 8.01 2.73
N PHE A 222 -15.26 6.93 2.54
CA PHE A 222 -14.78 5.57 2.37
C PHE A 222 -15.53 4.98 1.17
N HIS A 223 -14.80 4.65 0.11
CA HIS A 223 -15.38 4.05 -1.10
C HIS A 223 -14.93 2.60 -1.25
N GLU A 224 -15.80 1.76 -1.77
CA GLU A 224 -15.57 0.34 -2.00
C GLU A 224 -15.65 0.05 -3.50
N PHE A 225 -14.72 -0.77 -4.00
CA PHE A 225 -14.65 -1.11 -5.41
C PHE A 225 -14.67 -2.62 -5.61
N ARG A 226 -15.24 -3.04 -6.74
CA ARG A 226 -15.37 -4.44 -7.11
C ARG A 226 -14.12 -5.04 -7.73
N GLU A 227 -13.15 -4.21 -8.07
CA GLU A 227 -11.88 -4.58 -8.68
C GLU A 227 -10.76 -4.57 -7.64
N ASN A 228 -9.73 -5.39 -7.90
CA ASN A 228 -8.46 -5.35 -7.20
C ASN A 228 -7.38 -4.72 -8.09
N PHE A 229 -6.30 -4.24 -7.52
CA PHE A 229 -5.18 -3.58 -8.21
C PHE A 229 -4.06 -4.53 -8.65
N PHE A 230 -4.15 -5.81 -8.33
CA PHE A 230 -3.23 -6.84 -8.81
C PHE A 230 -3.96 -8.16 -9.05
N ASP A 231 -3.40 -9.03 -9.89
CA ASP A 231 -3.91 -10.38 -10.05
C ASP A 231 -3.52 -11.25 -8.84
N ALA A 232 -4.47 -11.48 -7.95
CA ALA A 232 -4.31 -12.38 -6.80
C ALA A 232 -4.32 -13.86 -7.19
N GLY A 233 -4.28 -14.15 -8.47
CA GLY A 233 -4.30 -15.48 -9.07
C GLY A 233 -5.67 -15.87 -9.62
N GLY A 234 -5.81 -15.79 -10.96
CA GLY A 234 -7.02 -16.13 -11.71
C GLY A 234 -8.00 -14.99 -11.91
N LEU A 235 -7.62 -13.77 -11.60
CA LEU A 235 -8.36 -12.56 -11.93
C LEU A 235 -8.16 -12.22 -13.42
N ALA A 236 -9.21 -11.73 -14.06
CA ALA A 236 -9.15 -11.18 -15.40
C ALA A 236 -8.88 -9.66 -15.33
N SER A 237 -7.99 -9.18 -16.19
CA SER A 237 -7.81 -7.74 -16.33
C SER A 237 -9.09 -7.10 -16.88
N VAL A 238 -9.50 -6.00 -16.25
CA VAL A 238 -10.60 -5.15 -16.70
C VAL A 238 -10.09 -3.78 -17.21
N GLY A 239 -8.78 -3.70 -17.47
CA GLY A 239 -8.09 -2.51 -17.92
C GLY A 239 -7.65 -1.61 -16.76
N ASP A 240 -6.77 -0.64 -17.07
CA ASP A 240 -6.32 0.39 -16.13
C ASP A 240 -5.61 -0.16 -14.87
N GLY A 241 -4.86 -1.27 -15.01
CA GLY A 241 -4.21 -1.93 -13.87
C GLY A 241 -5.16 -2.60 -12.87
N LEU A 242 -6.45 -2.75 -13.24
CA LEU A 242 -7.48 -3.33 -12.39
C LEU A 242 -7.90 -4.72 -12.85
N PHE A 243 -8.29 -5.56 -11.89
CA PHE A 243 -8.61 -6.97 -12.09
C PHE A 243 -9.88 -7.36 -11.33
N ASN A 244 -10.64 -8.34 -11.87
CA ASN A 244 -11.82 -8.90 -11.20
C ASN A 244 -11.99 -10.37 -11.56
N TYR A 245 -12.68 -11.12 -10.71
CA TYR A 245 -13.16 -12.45 -11.07
C TYR A 245 -14.40 -12.33 -11.98
N GLY A 246 -14.43 -13.08 -13.08
CA GLY A 246 -15.57 -13.04 -14.02
C GLY A 246 -16.92 -13.41 -13.39
N PHE A 247 -16.90 -14.21 -12.32
CA PHE A 247 -18.09 -14.59 -11.58
C PHE A 247 -18.48 -13.58 -10.49
N ASN A 248 -17.55 -12.70 -10.05
CA ASN A 248 -17.83 -11.81 -8.90
C ASN A 248 -19.00 -10.86 -9.20
N GLY A 249 -19.02 -10.27 -10.38
CA GLY A 249 -20.02 -9.27 -10.71
C GLY A 249 -20.04 -8.14 -9.64
N ASN A 250 -21.06 -8.16 -8.79
CA ASN A 250 -21.26 -7.21 -7.71
C ASN A 250 -21.39 -7.89 -6.33
N GLN A 251 -20.80 -9.06 -6.12
CA GLN A 251 -21.02 -9.85 -4.90
C GLN A 251 -20.29 -9.29 -3.68
N PHE A 252 -19.04 -8.85 -3.83
CA PHE A 252 -18.24 -8.33 -2.73
C PHE A 252 -17.21 -7.30 -3.22
N PRO A 253 -16.80 -6.36 -2.35
CA PRO A 253 -15.74 -5.41 -2.65
C PRO A 253 -14.36 -6.10 -2.62
N MET A 254 -13.45 -5.70 -3.51
CA MET A 254 -12.09 -6.23 -3.60
C MET A 254 -11.03 -5.20 -3.21
N SER A 255 -11.32 -3.91 -3.37
CA SER A 255 -10.48 -2.81 -2.88
C SER A 255 -11.33 -1.69 -2.28
N PHE A 256 -10.67 -0.80 -1.58
CA PHE A 256 -11.29 0.39 -1.01
C PHE A 256 -10.37 1.60 -1.14
N SER A 257 -10.95 2.78 -1.10
CA SER A 257 -10.24 4.04 -0.83
C SER A 257 -10.80 4.71 0.41
N LEU A 258 -9.95 5.47 1.10
CA LEU A 258 -10.35 6.31 2.20
C LEU A 258 -9.58 7.62 2.14
N LYS A 259 -10.30 8.73 2.31
CA LYS A 259 -9.71 10.05 2.50
C LYS A 259 -10.10 10.61 3.85
N ALA A 260 -9.13 11.21 4.53
CA ALA A 260 -9.33 11.83 5.83
C ALA A 260 -8.52 13.12 5.96
N SER A 261 -9.02 14.05 6.76
CA SER A 261 -8.37 15.32 7.10
C SER A 261 -8.32 15.54 8.61
N VAL A 262 -7.55 16.53 9.03
CA VAL A 262 -7.49 16.92 10.45
C VAL A 262 -8.85 17.49 10.88
N VAL A 263 -9.26 17.18 12.13
CA VAL A 263 -10.50 17.70 12.73
C VAL A 263 -10.36 19.19 13.04
#